data_a4e3ae1bcb8734c6308051633f495849
#
_entry.id   a4e3ae1bcb8734c6308051633f495849
#
_cell.length_a   1.000
_cell.length_b   1.000
_cell.length_c   1.000
_cell.angle_alpha   90.00
_cell.angle_beta   90.00
_cell.angle_gamma   90.00
#
_symmetry.space_group_name_H-M   'P 1'
#
loop_
_entity.id
_entity.type
_entity.pdbx_description
1 polymer ?
#
loop_
_entity_poly.entity_id
_entity_poly.type
_entity_poly.pdbx_seq_one_letter_code
_entity_poly.pdbx_strand_id
1 'polypeptide(L)'
;MLNRVLSNVPVSADEMLAGTVLLRRGQVASKAMHLLSGRVAFGVIEGGVLAHQLGAVEGPFWLEAAAAMLGLPHAVDAMAESAVRIQTVPLVQFRNQLKNIPEPAHTLMLDLAKAQRQQIEVAVSRLAKDADARFAEWLLRHSEPADAQGNLAVILQDRKRLIAAQLGIAPETFSRVLKHLRDRKLISGSGRVLKLLDPIGLETLAGI
;
A
#
# COMPACT_ATOMS: atom_id res chain seq x y z
N MET A 1 -23.89 15.63 3.55
CA MET A 1 -23.21 16.93 3.78
C MET A 1 -21.99 17.13 2.88
N LEU A 2 -21.12 16.16 2.68
CA LEU A 2 -19.96 16.27 1.76
C LEU A 2 -20.34 16.58 0.30
N ASN A 3 -21.46 16.06 -0.20
CA ASN A 3 -21.92 16.35 -1.57
C ASN A 3 -22.26 17.83 -1.83
N ARG A 4 -22.54 18.61 -0.80
CA ARG A 4 -22.82 20.07 -0.93
C ARG A 4 -21.54 20.90 -0.97
N VAL A 5 -20.43 20.40 -0.44
CA VAL A 5 -19.14 21.11 -0.42
C VAL A 5 -18.46 21.07 -1.80
N LEU A 6 -18.83 20.09 -2.63
CA LEU A 6 -18.26 19.86 -3.97
C LEU A 6 -19.10 20.43 -5.12
N SER A 7 -20.25 21.02 -4.84
CA SER A 7 -21.25 21.41 -5.86
C SER A 7 -20.93 22.65 -6.71
N ASN A 8 -19.79 23.32 -6.50
CA ASN A 8 -19.44 24.54 -7.24
C ASN A 8 -18.31 24.37 -8.26
N VAL A 9 -17.98 23.15 -8.64
CA VAL A 9 -16.97 22.90 -9.67
C VAL A 9 -17.67 22.42 -10.93
N PRO A 10 -17.41 23.01 -12.12
CA PRO A 10 -17.83 22.41 -13.37
C PRO A 10 -17.05 21.10 -13.55
N VAL A 11 -17.69 20.00 -13.27
CA VAL A 11 -17.02 18.71 -13.19
C VAL A 11 -17.53 17.86 -14.34
N SER A 12 -16.66 17.59 -15.29
CA SER A 12 -16.91 16.55 -16.28
C SER A 12 -16.93 15.21 -15.56
N ALA A 13 -17.98 14.46 -15.74
CA ALA A 13 -18.01 13.07 -15.35
C ALA A 13 -17.67 12.25 -16.59
N ASP A 14 -16.60 11.48 -16.50
CA ASP A 14 -16.16 10.60 -17.58
C ASP A 14 -16.82 9.22 -17.40
N GLU A 15 -17.31 8.65 -18.49
CA GLU A 15 -17.77 7.27 -18.53
C GLU A 15 -16.62 6.36 -18.96
N MET A 16 -16.40 5.29 -18.22
CA MET A 16 -15.35 4.30 -18.50
C MET A 16 -15.94 2.89 -18.50
N LEU A 17 -15.43 2.06 -19.39
CA LEU A 17 -15.88 0.69 -19.54
C LEU A 17 -15.29 -0.24 -18.47
N ALA A 18 -15.95 -1.38 -18.25
CA ALA A 18 -15.39 -2.47 -17.47
C ALA A 18 -13.99 -2.86 -17.97
N GLY A 19 -13.08 -3.21 -17.05
CA GLY A 19 -11.69 -3.52 -17.34
C GLY A 19 -10.76 -2.29 -17.41
N THR A 20 -11.31 -1.07 -17.36
CA THR A 20 -10.47 0.14 -17.32
C THR A 20 -9.72 0.25 -16.00
N VAL A 21 -8.40 0.43 -16.06
CA VAL A 21 -7.57 0.71 -14.89
C VAL A 21 -7.71 2.18 -14.52
N LEU A 22 -8.22 2.45 -13.34
CA LEU A 22 -8.51 3.79 -12.83
C LEU A 22 -7.33 4.36 -12.03
N LEU A 23 -6.71 3.52 -11.20
CA LEU A 23 -5.57 3.88 -10.35
C LEU A 23 -4.48 2.81 -10.48
N ARG A 24 -3.23 3.24 -10.42
CA ARG A 24 -2.06 2.36 -10.36
C ARG A 24 -1.36 2.53 -9.02
N ARG A 25 -1.08 1.41 -8.36
CA ARG A 25 -0.28 1.35 -7.13
C ARG A 25 1.09 1.99 -7.36
N GLY A 26 1.57 2.77 -6.40
CA GLY A 26 2.85 3.48 -6.48
C GLY A 26 2.81 4.77 -7.31
N GLN A 27 1.77 5.00 -8.11
CA GLN A 27 1.62 6.25 -8.86
C GLN A 27 1.17 7.38 -7.92
N VAL A 28 1.84 8.52 -8.00
CA VAL A 28 1.47 9.71 -7.22
C VAL A 28 0.11 10.24 -7.68
N ALA A 29 -0.78 10.48 -6.74
CA ALA A 29 -2.09 11.06 -7.03
C ALA A 29 -1.94 12.47 -7.60
N SER A 30 -2.51 12.73 -8.79
CA SER A 30 -2.61 14.07 -9.40
C SER A 30 -4.00 14.67 -9.27
N LYS A 31 -5.01 13.83 -9.04
CA LYS A 31 -6.43 14.16 -8.91
C LYS A 31 -7.09 13.25 -7.89
N ALA A 32 -8.15 13.72 -7.24
CA ALA A 32 -9.07 12.89 -6.47
C ALA A 32 -10.16 12.37 -7.39
N MET A 33 -10.57 11.12 -7.23
CA MET A 33 -11.59 10.46 -8.05
C MET A 33 -12.81 10.09 -7.21
N HIS A 34 -13.98 10.55 -7.63
CA HIS A 34 -15.27 10.20 -7.04
C HIS A 34 -16.05 9.31 -8.01
N LEU A 35 -16.22 8.06 -7.64
CA LEU A 35 -17.11 7.13 -8.33
C LEU A 35 -18.56 7.57 -8.09
N LEU A 36 -19.26 7.98 -9.14
CA LEU A 36 -20.67 8.40 -9.05
C LEU A 36 -21.61 7.19 -9.14
N SER A 37 -21.28 6.25 -10.04
CA SER A 37 -22.04 5.02 -10.23
C SER A 37 -21.17 3.92 -10.82
N GLY A 38 -21.61 2.67 -10.70
CA GLY A 38 -20.89 1.48 -11.13
C GLY A 38 -20.07 0.87 -9.99
N ARG A 39 -19.26 -0.14 -10.34
CA ARG A 39 -18.50 -0.96 -9.39
C ARG A 39 -17.02 -0.97 -9.75
N VAL A 40 -16.16 -0.77 -8.74
CA VAL A 40 -14.70 -0.74 -8.86
C VAL A 40 -14.09 -1.73 -7.90
N ALA A 41 -13.21 -2.58 -8.40
CA ALA A 41 -12.40 -3.50 -7.60
C ALA A 41 -11.05 -2.86 -7.24
N PHE A 42 -10.60 -3.11 -6.01
CA PHE A 42 -9.26 -2.78 -5.52
C PHE A 42 -8.43 -4.03 -5.38
N GLY A 43 -7.14 -3.93 -5.71
CA GLY A 43 -6.24 -5.08 -5.60
C GLY A 43 -4.85 -4.82 -6.13
N VAL A 44 -4.22 -5.87 -6.65
CA VAL A 44 -2.93 -5.82 -7.33
C VAL A 44 -3.09 -6.28 -8.76
N ILE A 45 -2.68 -5.45 -9.71
CA ILE A 45 -2.73 -5.76 -11.14
C ILE A 45 -1.37 -6.27 -11.59
N GLU A 46 -1.37 -7.49 -12.16
CA GLU A 46 -0.22 -8.12 -12.79
C GLU A 46 -0.59 -8.52 -14.22
N GLY A 47 0.30 -8.28 -15.18
CA GLY A 47 0.03 -8.61 -16.58
C GLY A 47 -1.20 -7.95 -17.19
N GLY A 48 -1.68 -6.84 -16.62
CA GLY A 48 -2.87 -6.12 -17.09
C GLY A 48 -4.20 -6.61 -16.52
N VAL A 49 -4.21 -7.64 -15.68
CA VAL A 49 -5.39 -8.19 -15.02
C VAL A 49 -5.29 -8.00 -13.51
N LEU A 50 -6.44 -7.94 -12.83
CA LEU A 50 -6.50 -7.89 -11.37
C LEU A 50 -6.20 -9.29 -10.81
N ALA A 51 -4.92 -9.55 -10.53
CA ALA A 51 -4.45 -10.87 -10.07
C ALA A 51 -4.88 -11.17 -8.63
N HIS A 52 -4.90 -10.13 -7.78
CA HIS A 52 -5.24 -10.27 -6.37
C HIS A 52 -6.25 -9.20 -5.98
N GLN A 53 -7.50 -9.59 -5.77
CA GLN A 53 -8.56 -8.67 -5.35
C GLN A 53 -8.60 -8.54 -3.83
N LEU A 54 -8.56 -7.30 -3.33
CA LEU A 54 -8.74 -6.96 -1.92
C LEU A 54 -10.19 -6.76 -1.55
N GLY A 55 -10.96 -6.21 -2.48
CA GLY A 55 -12.37 -5.88 -2.30
C GLY A 55 -12.91 -5.06 -3.45
N ALA A 56 -14.16 -4.68 -3.37
CA ALA A 56 -14.80 -3.80 -4.34
C ALA A 56 -15.73 -2.81 -3.65
N VAL A 57 -15.98 -1.68 -4.33
CA VAL A 57 -16.92 -0.64 -3.88
C VAL A 57 -17.88 -0.29 -5.00
N GLU A 58 -19.06 0.18 -4.60
CA GLU A 58 -20.06 0.74 -5.50
C GLU A 58 -20.20 2.24 -5.28
N GLY A 59 -20.54 2.97 -6.34
CA GLY A 59 -20.81 4.40 -6.24
C GLY A 59 -22.09 4.71 -5.45
N PRO A 60 -22.11 5.87 -4.76
CA PRO A 60 -21.09 6.91 -4.73
C PRO A 60 -19.95 6.61 -3.73
N PHE A 61 -18.69 6.72 -4.18
CA PHE A 61 -17.51 6.43 -3.33
C PHE A 61 -16.27 7.22 -3.78
N TRP A 62 -15.44 7.71 -2.86
CA TRP A 62 -14.16 8.32 -3.16
C TRP A 62 -13.06 7.26 -3.25
N LEU A 63 -12.49 7.09 -4.45
CA LEU A 63 -11.46 6.10 -4.70
C LEU A 63 -10.14 6.58 -4.09
N GLU A 64 -9.53 5.75 -3.23
CA GLU A 64 -8.23 6.01 -2.60
C GLU A 64 -8.10 7.44 -2.03
N ALA A 65 -9.15 7.95 -1.38
CA ALA A 65 -9.18 9.29 -0.81
C ALA A 65 -8.02 9.53 0.18
N ALA A 66 -7.56 8.50 0.87
CA ALA A 66 -6.42 8.57 1.78
C ALA A 66 -5.14 9.02 1.06
N ALA A 67 -4.84 8.48 -0.12
CA ALA A 67 -3.69 8.90 -0.92
C ALA A 67 -3.80 10.37 -1.33
N ALA A 68 -4.99 10.82 -1.76
CA ALA A 68 -5.25 12.21 -2.13
C ALA A 68 -5.12 13.16 -0.95
N MET A 69 -5.60 12.79 0.25
CA MET A 69 -5.52 13.59 1.47
C MET A 69 -4.08 13.72 1.98
N LEU A 70 -3.37 12.59 2.06
CA LEU A 70 -2.03 12.51 2.65
C LEU A 70 -0.92 12.95 1.68
N GLY A 71 -1.19 13.05 0.38
CA GLY A 71 -0.16 13.36 -0.62
C GLY A 71 0.78 12.21 -0.91
N LEU A 72 0.31 11.00 -0.72
CA LEU A 72 1.08 9.77 -0.92
C LEU A 72 0.72 9.12 -2.27
N PRO A 73 1.59 8.27 -2.81
CA PRO A 73 1.24 7.41 -3.94
C PRO A 73 0.08 6.49 -3.60
N HIS A 74 -0.67 6.02 -4.60
CA HIS A 74 -1.74 5.04 -4.39
C HIS A 74 -1.20 3.75 -3.76
N ALA A 75 -1.90 3.24 -2.74
CA ALA A 75 -1.51 2.02 -2.04
C ALA A 75 -1.91 0.75 -2.79
N VAL A 76 -2.88 0.88 -3.70
CA VAL A 76 -3.56 -0.23 -4.34
C VAL A 76 -3.91 0.15 -5.78
N ASP A 77 -4.01 -0.84 -6.66
CA ASP A 77 -4.60 -0.65 -7.99
C ASP A 77 -6.13 -0.61 -7.88
N ALA A 78 -6.77 0.10 -8.81
CA ALA A 78 -8.23 0.10 -8.94
C ALA A 78 -8.62 -0.13 -10.39
N MET A 79 -9.56 -1.06 -10.61
CA MET A 79 -10.07 -1.45 -11.93
C MET A 79 -11.60 -1.42 -11.93
N ALA A 80 -12.18 -0.90 -12.98
CA ALA A 80 -13.63 -0.91 -13.18
C ALA A 80 -14.13 -2.34 -13.42
N GLU A 81 -15.05 -2.84 -12.58
CA GLU A 81 -15.72 -4.14 -12.78
C GLU A 81 -16.98 -4.04 -13.65
N SER A 82 -17.55 -2.85 -13.76
CA SER A 82 -18.69 -2.54 -14.64
C SER A 82 -18.42 -1.25 -15.41
N ALA A 83 -19.35 -0.80 -16.24
CA ALA A 83 -19.34 0.58 -16.70
C ALA A 83 -19.46 1.52 -15.47
N VAL A 84 -18.58 2.52 -15.39
CA VAL A 84 -18.49 3.44 -14.26
C VAL A 84 -18.58 4.89 -14.74
N ARG A 85 -19.14 5.75 -13.89
CA ARG A 85 -19.10 7.20 -14.05
C ARG A 85 -18.19 7.78 -12.97
N ILE A 86 -17.12 8.44 -13.39
CA ILE A 86 -16.08 8.99 -12.51
C ILE A 86 -16.05 10.50 -12.64
N GLN A 87 -16.13 11.18 -11.51
CA GLN A 87 -15.90 12.60 -11.37
C GLN A 87 -14.46 12.81 -10.88
N THR A 88 -13.68 13.64 -11.56
CA THR A 88 -12.32 13.96 -11.16
C THR A 88 -12.21 15.38 -10.63
N VAL A 89 -11.46 15.56 -9.54
CA VAL A 89 -11.21 16.86 -8.92
C VAL A 89 -9.69 17.07 -8.84
N PRO A 90 -9.14 18.20 -9.31
CA PRO A 90 -7.74 18.53 -9.15
C PRO A 90 -7.33 18.45 -7.67
N LEU A 91 -6.17 17.84 -7.39
CA LEU A 91 -5.74 17.53 -6.01
C LEU A 91 -5.63 18.78 -5.13
N VAL A 92 -5.13 19.89 -5.70
CA VAL A 92 -5.03 21.17 -4.98
C VAL A 92 -6.42 21.65 -4.54
N GLN A 93 -7.40 21.57 -5.42
CA GLN A 93 -8.76 21.97 -5.14
C GLN A 93 -9.42 21.05 -4.11
N PHE A 94 -9.25 19.74 -4.25
CA PHE A 94 -9.73 18.75 -3.28
C PHE A 94 -9.20 19.04 -1.87
N ARG A 95 -7.88 19.27 -1.71
CA ARG A 95 -7.26 19.57 -0.42
C ARG A 95 -7.68 20.93 0.14
N ASN A 96 -7.85 21.94 -0.70
CA ASN A 96 -8.33 23.24 -0.25
C ASN A 96 -9.76 23.17 0.30
N GLN A 97 -10.62 22.32 -0.28
CA GLN A 97 -11.96 22.08 0.27
C GLN A 97 -11.91 21.39 1.64
N LEU A 98 -10.98 20.46 1.86
CA LEU A 98 -10.80 19.81 3.16
C LEU A 98 -10.35 20.77 4.26
N LYS A 99 -9.59 21.83 3.93
CA LYS A 99 -9.20 22.88 4.90
C LYS A 99 -10.37 23.68 5.47
N ASN A 100 -11.51 23.65 4.82
CA ASN A 100 -12.76 24.32 5.31
C ASN A 100 -13.51 23.47 6.35
N ILE A 101 -13.04 22.27 6.65
CA ILE A 101 -13.60 21.42 7.71
C ILE A 101 -13.04 21.87 9.06
N PRO A 102 -13.88 21.94 10.14
CA PRO A 102 -13.40 22.28 11.47
C PRO A 102 -12.21 21.43 11.92
N GLU A 103 -11.21 22.07 12.55
CA GLU A 103 -9.91 21.45 12.86
C GLU A 103 -10.00 20.09 13.58
N PRO A 104 -10.86 19.88 14.60
CA PRO A 104 -10.96 18.56 15.22
C PRO A 104 -11.40 17.46 14.26
N ALA A 105 -12.34 17.76 13.34
CA ALA A 105 -12.83 16.81 12.35
C ALA A 105 -11.77 16.57 11.25
N HIS A 106 -11.04 17.61 10.85
CA HIS A 106 -9.96 17.49 9.87
C HIS A 106 -8.84 16.60 10.40
N THR A 107 -8.39 16.80 11.64
CA THR A 107 -7.38 15.96 12.31
C THR A 107 -7.83 14.50 12.38
N LEU A 108 -9.07 14.26 12.81
CA LEU A 108 -9.63 12.90 12.86
C LEU A 108 -9.65 12.22 11.48
N MET A 109 -10.04 12.97 10.43
CA MET A 109 -10.03 12.45 9.06
C MET A 109 -8.62 12.07 8.59
N LEU A 110 -7.61 12.87 8.91
CA LEU A 110 -6.21 12.55 8.58
C LEU A 110 -5.72 11.29 9.31
N ASP A 111 -6.08 11.13 10.58
CA ASP A 111 -5.69 9.94 11.34
C ASP A 111 -6.39 8.68 10.84
N LEU A 112 -7.68 8.77 10.47
CA LEU A 112 -8.39 7.68 9.80
C LEU A 112 -7.76 7.34 8.45
N ALA A 113 -7.37 8.34 7.66
CA ALA A 113 -6.71 8.14 6.37
C ALA A 113 -5.34 7.43 6.55
N LYS A 114 -4.55 7.81 7.55
CA LYS A 114 -3.28 7.12 7.88
C LYS A 114 -3.52 5.67 8.29
N ALA A 115 -4.49 5.42 9.18
CA ALA A 115 -4.83 4.08 9.64
C ALA A 115 -5.32 3.20 8.48
N GLN A 116 -6.23 3.70 7.64
CA GLN A 116 -6.70 3.00 6.44
C GLN A 116 -5.53 2.67 5.50
N ARG A 117 -4.67 3.65 5.23
CA ARG A 117 -3.49 3.49 4.39
C ARG A 117 -2.61 2.34 4.88
N GLN A 118 -2.27 2.33 6.16
CA GLN A 118 -1.46 1.29 6.78
C GLN A 118 -2.10 -0.10 6.64
N GLN A 119 -3.42 -0.20 6.85
CA GLN A 119 -4.14 -1.47 6.69
C GLN A 119 -4.10 -1.97 5.24
N ILE A 120 -4.30 -1.09 4.26
CA ILE A 120 -4.24 -1.44 2.84
C ILE A 120 -2.82 -1.92 2.48
N GLU A 121 -1.77 -1.22 2.89
CA GLU A 121 -0.38 -1.62 2.62
C GLU A 121 -0.06 -3.01 3.18
N VAL A 122 -0.49 -3.29 4.41
CA VAL A 122 -0.35 -4.63 5.01
C VAL A 122 -1.12 -5.68 4.22
N ALA A 123 -2.35 -5.39 3.81
CA ALA A 123 -3.18 -6.32 3.05
C ALA A 123 -2.58 -6.61 1.66
N VAL A 124 -2.15 -5.57 0.95
CA VAL A 124 -1.46 -5.70 -0.36
C VAL A 124 -0.17 -6.52 -0.22
N SER A 125 0.65 -6.22 0.79
CA SER A 125 1.89 -6.97 1.03
C SER A 125 1.62 -8.45 1.29
N ARG A 126 0.54 -8.77 2.00
CA ARG A 126 0.16 -10.19 2.26
C ARG A 126 -0.36 -10.93 1.03
N LEU A 127 -0.98 -10.23 0.09
CA LEU A 127 -1.55 -10.84 -1.12
C LEU A 127 -0.55 -10.92 -2.26
N ALA A 128 0.23 -9.86 -2.48
CA ALA A 128 1.13 -9.73 -3.62
C ALA A 128 2.53 -10.33 -3.40
N LYS A 129 2.88 -10.64 -2.15
CA LYS A 129 4.22 -11.13 -1.80
C LYS A 129 4.13 -12.46 -1.08
N ASP A 130 4.99 -13.40 -1.46
CA ASP A 130 5.20 -14.62 -0.68
C ASP A 130 5.89 -14.35 0.66
N ALA A 131 6.08 -15.38 1.47
CA ALA A 131 6.70 -15.23 2.79
C ALA A 131 8.15 -14.75 2.73
N ASP A 132 8.89 -15.18 1.70
CA ASP A 132 10.29 -14.81 1.49
C ASP A 132 10.39 -13.31 1.12
N ALA A 133 9.58 -12.84 0.17
CA ALA A 133 9.53 -11.46 -0.26
C ALA A 133 9.12 -10.50 0.89
N ARG A 134 8.10 -10.89 1.68
CA ARG A 134 7.67 -10.09 2.86
C ARG A 134 8.76 -9.99 3.91
N PHE A 135 9.49 -11.08 4.16
CA PHE A 135 10.56 -11.06 5.13
C PHE A 135 11.77 -10.29 4.62
N ALA A 136 12.11 -10.39 3.32
CA ALA A 136 13.16 -9.58 2.70
C ALA A 136 12.86 -8.07 2.83
N GLU A 137 11.63 -7.65 2.51
CA GLU A 137 11.19 -6.26 2.70
C GLU A 137 11.28 -5.82 4.17
N TRP A 138 10.87 -6.68 5.10
CA TRP A 138 10.95 -6.39 6.53
C TRP A 138 12.40 -6.22 6.99
N LEU A 139 13.32 -7.08 6.53
CA LEU A 139 14.75 -6.96 6.82
C LEU A 139 15.33 -5.63 6.33
N LEU A 140 15.05 -5.24 5.09
CA LEU A 140 15.52 -3.98 4.52
C LEU A 140 15.01 -2.76 5.30
N ARG A 141 13.75 -2.76 5.71
CA ARG A 141 13.15 -1.66 6.50
C ARG A 141 13.69 -1.55 7.93
N HIS A 142 14.19 -2.65 8.52
CA HIS A 142 14.69 -2.68 9.89
C HIS A 142 16.21 -2.82 9.96
N SER A 143 16.90 -2.68 8.82
CA SER A 143 18.34 -2.75 8.77
C SER A 143 18.97 -1.42 9.20
N GLU A 144 20.05 -1.53 9.95
CA GLU A 144 20.88 -0.42 10.39
C GLU A 144 22.35 -0.70 10.02
N PRO A 145 23.18 0.33 9.84
CA PRO A 145 24.63 0.14 9.65
C PRO A 145 25.22 -0.62 10.84
N ALA A 146 25.87 -1.73 10.56
CA ALA A 146 26.48 -2.60 11.57
C ALA A 146 27.94 -2.27 11.87
N ASP A 147 28.61 -1.59 10.93
CA ASP A 147 30.01 -1.19 11.02
C ASP A 147 30.31 0.05 10.17
N ALA A 148 31.54 0.56 10.30
CA ALA A 148 32.03 1.73 9.55
C ALA A 148 32.20 1.46 8.03
N GLN A 149 32.15 0.21 7.60
CA GLN A 149 32.23 -0.21 6.20
C GLN A 149 30.87 -0.17 5.51
N GLY A 150 29.79 0.15 6.23
CA GLY A 150 28.44 0.25 5.68
C GLY A 150 27.71 -1.09 5.55
N ASN A 151 28.22 -2.16 6.15
CA ASN A 151 27.49 -3.42 6.22
C ASN A 151 26.19 -3.25 7.00
N LEU A 152 25.10 -3.85 6.51
CA LEU A 152 23.79 -3.76 7.13
C LEU A 152 23.49 -4.98 8.01
N ALA A 153 22.87 -4.74 9.15
CA ALA A 153 22.34 -5.80 10.01
C ALA A 153 21.00 -5.43 10.61
N VAL A 154 20.25 -6.44 10.99
CA VAL A 154 19.00 -6.34 11.75
C VAL A 154 19.18 -6.98 13.10
N ILE A 155 18.85 -6.24 14.16
CA ILE A 155 18.77 -6.79 15.52
C ILE A 155 17.30 -7.14 15.78
N LEU A 156 17.02 -8.43 15.93
CA LEU A 156 15.68 -8.91 16.26
C LEU A 156 15.36 -8.52 17.71
N GLN A 157 14.66 -7.39 17.89
CA GLN A 157 14.25 -6.92 19.22
C GLN A 157 13.15 -7.81 19.77
N ASP A 158 12.22 -8.23 18.91
CA ASP A 158 11.10 -9.11 19.24
C ASP A 158 11.48 -10.59 19.14
N ARG A 159 10.69 -11.42 19.84
CA ARG A 159 10.75 -12.86 19.67
C ARG A 159 10.31 -13.24 18.25
N LYS A 160 10.96 -14.24 17.64
CA LYS A 160 10.66 -14.74 16.28
C LYS A 160 9.16 -14.96 16.03
N ARG A 161 8.42 -15.43 17.06
CA ARG A 161 6.97 -15.62 16.98
C ARG A 161 6.21 -14.31 16.75
N LEU A 162 6.63 -13.22 17.38
CA LEU A 162 6.00 -11.90 17.20
C LEU A 162 6.30 -11.33 15.81
N ILE A 163 7.55 -11.46 15.34
CA ILE A 163 7.91 -11.05 13.99
C ILE A 163 7.14 -11.86 12.94
N ALA A 164 7.00 -13.18 13.13
CA ALA A 164 6.18 -14.01 12.26
C ALA A 164 4.72 -13.52 12.21
N ALA A 165 4.14 -13.16 13.37
CA ALA A 165 2.79 -12.60 13.44
C ALA A 165 2.68 -11.25 12.72
N GLN A 166 3.67 -10.34 12.85
CA GLN A 166 3.74 -9.09 12.11
C GLN A 166 3.75 -9.32 10.59
N LEU A 167 4.52 -10.33 10.15
CA LEU A 167 4.61 -10.73 8.76
C LEU A 167 3.36 -11.51 8.27
N GLY A 168 2.44 -11.88 9.17
CA GLY A 168 1.26 -12.67 8.85
C GLY A 168 1.58 -14.08 8.37
N ILE A 169 2.63 -14.71 8.94
CA ILE A 169 3.04 -16.09 8.65
C ILE A 169 3.12 -16.93 9.93
N ALA A 170 3.02 -18.25 9.76
CA ALA A 170 3.23 -19.17 10.87
C ALA A 170 4.70 -19.18 11.35
N PRO A 171 4.98 -19.42 12.65
CA PRO A 171 6.36 -19.49 13.17
C PRO A 171 7.23 -20.54 12.48
N GLU A 172 6.66 -21.63 12.02
CA GLU A 172 7.33 -22.68 11.27
C GLU A 172 7.73 -22.18 9.87
N THR A 173 6.84 -21.41 9.21
CA THR A 173 7.11 -20.76 7.93
C THR A 173 8.24 -19.74 8.09
N PHE A 174 8.22 -18.92 9.16
CA PHE A 174 9.30 -17.98 9.46
C PHE A 174 10.66 -18.69 9.60
N SER A 175 10.71 -19.83 10.27
CA SER A 175 11.93 -20.61 10.40
C SER A 175 12.43 -21.16 9.06
N ARG A 176 11.53 -21.59 8.17
CA ARG A 176 11.87 -22.04 6.81
C ARG A 176 12.39 -20.88 5.95
N VAL A 177 11.74 -19.73 6.00
CA VAL A 177 12.18 -18.51 5.29
C VAL A 177 13.58 -18.09 5.74
N LEU A 178 13.85 -18.03 7.04
CA LEU A 178 15.18 -17.74 7.58
C LEU A 178 16.24 -18.70 7.05
N LYS A 179 15.93 -19.99 6.99
CA LYS A 179 16.84 -21.00 6.42
C LYS A 179 17.06 -20.75 4.93
N HIS A 180 15.97 -20.56 4.17
CA HIS A 180 16.02 -20.34 2.72
C HIS A 180 16.87 -19.11 2.36
N LEU A 181 16.68 -17.97 3.05
CA LEU A 181 17.49 -16.78 2.78
C LEU A 181 18.97 -16.97 3.11
N ARG A 182 19.31 -17.79 4.14
CA ARG A 182 20.69 -18.17 4.44
C ARG A 182 21.30 -19.07 3.39
N ASP A 183 20.57 -20.08 2.95
CA ASP A 183 21.00 -21.01 1.91
C ASP A 183 21.29 -20.28 0.59
N ARG A 184 20.52 -19.22 0.29
CA ARG A 184 20.73 -18.31 -0.84
C ARG A 184 21.84 -17.26 -0.59
N LYS A 185 22.49 -17.26 0.57
CA LYS A 185 23.52 -16.28 0.96
C LYS A 185 23.04 -14.81 0.94
N LEU A 186 21.76 -14.58 1.05
CA LEU A 186 21.20 -13.23 1.15
C LEU A 186 21.41 -12.64 2.55
N ILE A 187 21.40 -13.51 3.58
CA ILE A 187 21.64 -13.13 4.98
C ILE A 187 22.57 -14.13 5.65
N SER A 188 23.18 -13.71 6.77
CA SER A 188 23.94 -14.57 7.68
C SER A 188 23.62 -14.26 9.13
N GLY A 189 24.22 -15.03 10.05
CA GLY A 189 24.07 -14.83 11.48
C GLY A 189 23.10 -15.81 12.13
N SER A 190 23.14 -15.84 13.46
CA SER A 190 22.32 -16.71 14.30
C SER A 190 21.81 -15.92 15.52
N GLY A 191 20.82 -16.46 16.21
CA GLY A 191 20.26 -15.77 17.38
C GLY A 191 19.45 -14.53 17.01
N ARG A 192 19.85 -13.37 17.54
CA ARG A 192 19.15 -12.10 17.38
C ARG A 192 19.74 -11.17 16.34
N VAL A 193 20.91 -11.45 15.82
CA VAL A 193 21.58 -10.59 14.83
C VAL A 193 21.62 -11.28 13.48
N LEU A 194 21.04 -10.59 12.48
CA LEU A 194 21.02 -11.02 11.09
C LEU A 194 21.82 -9.99 10.28
N LYS A 195 22.89 -10.42 9.62
CA LYS A 195 23.68 -9.59 8.70
C LYS A 195 23.09 -9.73 7.29
N LEU A 196 22.89 -8.63 6.61
CA LEU A 196 22.47 -8.61 5.20
C LEU A 196 23.74 -8.75 4.35
N LEU A 197 23.89 -9.88 3.67
CA LEU A 197 25.06 -10.17 2.82
C LEU A 197 24.87 -9.61 1.40
N ASP A 198 23.64 -9.64 0.90
CA ASP A 198 23.27 -9.16 -0.42
C ASP A 198 21.99 -8.30 -0.33
N PRO A 199 22.13 -7.00 0.00
CA PRO A 199 20.97 -6.09 0.04
C PRO A 199 20.25 -5.97 -1.30
N ILE A 200 20.98 -5.95 -2.43
CA ILE A 200 20.38 -5.86 -3.77
C ILE A 200 19.56 -7.11 -4.10
N GLY A 201 20.06 -8.29 -3.76
CA GLY A 201 19.33 -9.55 -3.89
C GLY A 201 18.08 -9.58 -3.01
N LEU A 202 18.12 -8.96 -1.82
CA LEU A 202 16.95 -8.79 -0.97
C LEU A 202 15.93 -7.79 -1.55
N GLU A 203 16.36 -6.67 -2.15
CA GLU A 203 15.50 -5.72 -2.85
C GLU A 203 14.78 -6.41 -4.03
N THR A 204 15.54 -7.16 -4.84
CA THR A 204 14.97 -7.94 -5.96
C THR A 204 13.93 -8.94 -5.47
N LEU A 205 14.23 -9.67 -4.38
CA LEU A 205 13.30 -10.64 -3.80
C LEU A 205 12.07 -9.95 -3.20
N ALA A 206 12.25 -8.78 -2.60
CA ALA A 206 11.17 -7.97 -2.04
C ALA A 206 10.30 -7.30 -3.12
N GLY A 207 10.77 -7.24 -4.37
CA GLY A 207 10.09 -6.56 -5.46
C GLY A 207 10.04 -5.03 -5.29
N ILE A 208 11.14 -4.43 -4.83
CA ILE A 208 11.32 -2.99 -4.61
C ILE A 208 12.62 -2.53 -5.25
#